data_906197bfb7c11aedbe978d8fdf6ccd96
#
_entry.id   906197bfb7c11aedbe978d8fdf6ccd96
#
_cell.length_a   1.000
_cell.length_b   1.000
_cell.length_c   1.000
_cell.angle_alpha   90.00
_cell.angle_beta   90.00
_cell.angle_gamma   90.00
#
_symmetry.space_group_name_H-M   'P 1'
#
loop_
_entity.id
_entity.type
_entity.pdbx_description
1 polymer ?
#
loop_
_entity_poly.entity_id
_entity_poly.type
_entity_poly.pdbx_seq_one_letter_code
_entity_poly.pdbx_strand_id
1 'polypeptide(L)'
;MSKNIISKKTEKKSSFLLKNSALIVTALILAAIIYFLIPGGSDNWTVNKEGILSYPENRGKVDIKELKTESGPDYTLETISFPSKDYTVEGLLRIPAAGEKVPGIVILPGATVPKEGTQTLAGIFSSMGYASLGIEQRNRGGVDFRYDYELWNDGKEPIEHKMVFDTLRAVDVLRQEPLIDPDRIAIVGESNGGRFAIIAAAIDPKISGVIGISTSGYDTESQINEIKDDNIIRFYRSIDPETYLNSIPPRKFVMLHSINDTIIPIQLAQNTFMKAKEPKQFYSVTTGTHGYSEGMKEPLENELKLMFK
;
A
#
# COMPACT_ATOMS: atom_id res chain seq x y z
N MET A 1 -55.67 52.83 2.38
CA MET A 1 -54.36 52.73 3.04
C MET A 1 -53.83 51.28 3.24
N SER A 2 -54.65 50.24 3.09
CA SER A 2 -54.24 48.83 3.42
C SER A 2 -53.45 48.09 2.35
N LYS A 3 -53.58 48.42 1.05
CA LYS A 3 -52.87 47.69 -0.05
C LYS A 3 -51.34 47.95 -0.16
N ASN A 4 -50.87 49.13 0.28
CA ASN A 4 -49.47 49.52 0.18
C ASN A 4 -48.56 48.88 1.26
N ILE A 5 -49.14 48.40 2.37
CA ILE A 5 -48.37 47.79 3.48
C ILE A 5 -48.02 46.30 3.18
N ILE A 6 -48.95 45.61 2.49
CA ILE A 6 -48.78 44.20 2.13
C ILE A 6 -47.73 44.06 1.02
N SER A 7 -47.69 44.95 0.03
CA SER A 7 -46.72 44.96 -1.07
C SER A 7 -45.28 45.16 -0.55
N LYS A 8 -45.04 46.12 0.35
CA LYS A 8 -43.72 46.39 0.93
C LYS A 8 -43.17 45.24 1.81
N LYS A 9 -44.08 44.46 2.45
CA LYS A 9 -43.68 43.34 3.31
C LYS A 9 -43.31 42.10 2.51
N THR A 10 -43.93 41.88 1.34
CA THR A 10 -43.60 40.78 0.39
C THR A 10 -42.31 41.05 -0.36
N GLU A 11 -42.04 42.27 -0.80
CA GLU A 11 -40.78 42.66 -1.44
C GLU A 11 -39.58 42.55 -0.49
N LYS A 12 -39.74 42.95 0.79
CA LYS A 12 -38.69 42.85 1.80
C LYS A 12 -38.36 41.39 2.16
N LYS A 13 -39.37 40.49 2.15
CA LYS A 13 -39.19 39.06 2.39
C LYS A 13 -38.52 38.34 1.21
N SER A 14 -38.89 38.72 -0.02
CA SER A 14 -38.28 38.23 -1.27
C SER A 14 -36.82 38.66 -1.39
N SER A 15 -36.46 39.92 -1.10
CA SER A 15 -35.10 40.42 -1.15
C SER A 15 -34.19 39.81 -0.05
N PHE A 16 -34.76 39.48 1.11
CA PHE A 16 -34.05 38.81 2.19
C PHE A 16 -33.73 37.33 1.85
N LEU A 17 -34.66 36.61 1.25
CA LEU A 17 -34.50 35.23 0.77
C LEU A 17 -33.52 35.17 -0.38
N LEU A 18 -33.54 36.11 -1.33
CA LEU A 18 -32.58 36.20 -2.44
C LEU A 18 -31.13 36.52 -1.96
N LYS A 19 -30.99 37.40 -0.94
CA LYS A 19 -29.68 37.71 -0.37
C LYS A 19 -29.07 36.50 0.38
N ASN A 20 -29.91 35.74 1.10
CA ASN A 20 -29.46 34.57 1.82
C ASN A 20 -29.12 33.41 0.86
N SER A 21 -29.88 33.22 -0.22
CA SER A 21 -29.55 32.21 -1.24
C SER A 21 -28.27 32.56 -2.01
N ALA A 22 -28.02 33.84 -2.31
CA ALA A 22 -26.78 34.29 -2.93
C ALA A 22 -25.57 34.06 -2.01
N LEU A 23 -25.69 34.29 -0.70
CA LEU A 23 -24.67 34.03 0.30
C LEU A 23 -24.33 32.51 0.41
N ILE A 24 -25.38 31.67 0.39
CA ILE A 24 -25.21 30.22 0.42
C ILE A 24 -24.49 29.71 -0.86
N VAL A 25 -24.92 30.21 -2.02
CA VAL A 25 -24.28 29.85 -3.30
C VAL A 25 -22.82 30.31 -3.33
N THR A 26 -22.52 31.52 -2.85
CA THR A 26 -21.14 32.02 -2.76
C THR A 26 -20.31 31.20 -1.78
N ALA A 27 -20.86 30.80 -0.64
CA ALA A 27 -20.18 29.95 0.33
C ALA A 27 -19.89 28.54 -0.25
N LEU A 28 -20.83 27.97 -1.01
CA LEU A 28 -20.65 26.70 -1.70
C LEU A 28 -19.59 26.78 -2.82
N ILE A 29 -19.57 27.88 -3.58
CA ILE A 29 -18.56 28.14 -4.61
C ILE A 29 -17.18 28.33 -3.96
N LEU A 30 -17.09 29.09 -2.87
CA LEU A 30 -15.85 29.25 -2.11
C LEU A 30 -15.38 27.93 -1.51
N ALA A 31 -16.27 27.11 -0.96
CA ALA A 31 -15.95 25.78 -0.46
C ALA A 31 -15.47 24.85 -1.58
N ALA A 32 -16.09 24.90 -2.76
CA ALA A 32 -15.65 24.16 -3.93
C ALA A 32 -14.28 24.65 -4.42
N ILE A 33 -14.05 25.98 -4.48
CA ILE A 33 -12.77 26.56 -4.85
C ILE A 33 -11.68 26.17 -3.83
N ILE A 34 -11.97 26.23 -2.55
CA ILE A 34 -11.04 25.79 -1.49
C ILE A 34 -10.78 24.28 -1.64
N TYR A 35 -11.79 23.47 -1.93
CA TYR A 35 -11.63 22.03 -2.19
C TYR A 35 -10.72 21.74 -3.40
N PHE A 36 -10.80 22.55 -4.47
CA PHE A 36 -9.92 22.44 -5.65
C PHE A 36 -8.56 23.10 -5.48
N LEU A 37 -8.40 24.05 -4.54
CA LEU A 37 -7.13 24.72 -4.24
C LEU A 37 -6.32 24.04 -3.13
N ILE A 38 -6.92 23.12 -2.35
CA ILE A 38 -6.17 22.25 -1.46
C ILE A 38 -5.37 21.29 -2.34
N PRO A 39 -4.02 21.31 -2.29
CA PRO A 39 -3.23 20.32 -3.02
C PRO A 39 -3.77 18.94 -2.68
N GLY A 40 -4.27 18.23 -3.69
CA GLY A 40 -5.00 16.98 -3.47
C GLY A 40 -4.07 15.93 -2.88
N GLY A 41 -4.41 15.45 -1.70
CA GLY A 41 -3.75 14.36 -1.02
C GLY A 41 -3.03 14.80 0.26
N SER A 42 -3.11 13.95 1.26
CA SER A 42 -2.39 14.10 2.52
C SER A 42 -1.54 12.85 2.76
N ASP A 43 -0.33 13.04 3.23
CA ASP A 43 0.57 11.98 3.68
C ASP A 43 0.58 11.83 5.19
N ASN A 44 -0.34 12.49 5.89
CA ASN A 44 -0.45 12.42 7.33
C ASN A 44 -0.71 10.98 7.79
N TRP A 45 0.00 10.55 8.78
CA TRP A 45 -0.14 9.24 9.38
C TRP A 45 -0.83 9.35 10.75
N THR A 46 -1.56 8.33 11.13
CA THR A 46 -2.11 8.18 12.48
C THR A 46 -2.01 6.73 12.93
N VAL A 47 -1.87 6.53 14.23
CA VAL A 47 -1.97 5.20 14.85
C VAL A 47 -3.02 5.27 15.94
N ASN A 48 -4.03 4.41 15.85
CA ASN A 48 -5.12 4.37 16.81
C ASN A 48 -4.69 3.70 18.14
N LYS A 49 -5.62 3.55 19.08
CA LYS A 49 -5.34 2.95 20.41
C LYS A 49 -4.97 1.47 20.32
N GLU A 50 -5.47 0.79 19.31
CA GLU A 50 -5.20 -0.61 19.04
C GLU A 50 -3.85 -0.83 18.33
N GLY A 51 -3.14 0.24 17.98
CA GLY A 51 -1.86 0.18 17.26
C GLY A 51 -2.01 0.08 15.74
N ILE A 52 -3.19 0.36 15.18
CA ILE A 52 -3.41 0.31 13.73
C ILE A 52 -2.92 1.63 13.09
N LEU A 53 -1.93 1.52 12.22
CA LEU A 53 -1.47 2.61 11.35
C LEU A 53 -2.51 2.86 10.24
N SER A 54 -2.74 4.11 9.93
CA SER A 54 -3.58 4.51 8.81
C SER A 54 -3.04 5.74 8.10
N TYR A 55 -3.35 5.84 6.82
CA TYR A 55 -3.09 6.96 5.92
C TYR A 55 -4.37 7.36 5.21
N PRO A 56 -4.49 8.61 4.74
CA PRO A 56 -5.62 9.02 3.92
C PRO A 56 -5.75 8.18 2.66
N GLU A 57 -6.99 7.86 2.26
CA GLU A 57 -7.25 7.18 0.98
C GLU A 57 -6.83 8.05 -0.22
N ASN A 58 -7.10 9.35 -0.14
CA ASN A 58 -6.65 10.31 -1.15
C ASN A 58 -5.24 10.80 -0.81
N ARG A 59 -4.25 10.16 -1.42
CA ARG A 59 -2.83 10.51 -1.31
C ARG A 59 -2.35 11.45 -2.41
N GLY A 60 -3.27 11.96 -3.24
CA GLY A 60 -2.98 12.86 -4.36
C GLY A 60 -2.28 12.17 -5.53
N LYS A 61 -2.21 12.89 -6.65
CA LYS A 61 -1.51 12.43 -7.84
C LYS A 61 -0.03 12.23 -7.57
N VAL A 62 0.56 11.18 -8.16
CA VAL A 62 2.01 10.93 -8.10
C VAL A 62 2.68 11.68 -9.25
N ASP A 63 3.72 12.45 -8.95
CA ASP A 63 4.59 13.05 -9.97
C ASP A 63 5.65 12.03 -10.38
N ILE A 64 5.36 11.29 -11.45
CA ILE A 64 6.22 10.20 -11.94
C ILE A 64 7.21 10.79 -12.93
N LYS A 65 8.51 10.52 -12.72
CA LYS A 65 9.58 10.88 -13.65
C LYS A 65 10.17 9.62 -14.26
N GLU A 66 10.06 9.50 -15.58
CA GLU A 66 10.77 8.50 -16.35
C GLU A 66 12.25 8.89 -16.44
N LEU A 67 13.14 8.00 -16.03
CA LEU A 67 14.60 8.18 -16.05
C LEU A 67 15.22 7.46 -17.24
N LYS A 68 14.70 6.27 -17.59
CA LYS A 68 15.19 5.43 -18.68
C LYS A 68 14.11 4.50 -19.15
N THR A 69 14.04 4.25 -20.45
CA THR A 69 13.16 3.24 -21.05
C THR A 69 13.96 2.26 -21.90
N GLU A 70 13.72 0.99 -21.71
CA GLU A 70 14.30 -0.12 -22.45
C GLU A 70 13.16 -0.98 -23.03
N SER A 71 13.26 -1.34 -24.31
CA SER A 71 12.29 -2.21 -24.97
C SER A 71 12.85 -3.63 -25.09
N GLY A 72 12.13 -4.59 -24.51
CA GLY A 72 12.32 -6.00 -24.75
C GLY A 72 11.49 -6.48 -25.96
N PRO A 73 11.55 -7.77 -26.33
CA PRO A 73 10.79 -8.32 -27.44
C PRO A 73 9.26 -8.29 -27.20
N ASP A 74 8.84 -8.39 -25.93
CA ASP A 74 7.43 -8.53 -25.53
C ASP A 74 7.09 -7.69 -24.28
N TYR A 75 7.95 -6.73 -23.90
CA TYR A 75 7.73 -5.82 -22.78
C TYR A 75 8.48 -4.51 -22.93
N THR A 76 8.05 -3.50 -22.20
CA THR A 76 8.80 -2.28 -21.91
C THR A 76 9.24 -2.30 -20.45
N LEU A 77 10.50 -1.90 -20.18
CA LEU A 77 11.05 -1.72 -18.85
C LEU A 77 11.44 -0.26 -18.66
N GLU A 78 10.78 0.41 -17.72
CA GLU A 78 11.03 1.81 -17.40
C GLU A 78 11.69 1.91 -16.03
N THR A 79 12.80 2.64 -15.95
CA THR A 79 13.31 3.11 -14.66
C THR A 79 12.59 4.43 -14.36
N ILE A 80 11.85 4.45 -13.30
CA ILE A 80 11.07 5.62 -12.87
C ILE A 80 11.49 6.09 -11.49
N SER A 81 11.16 7.34 -11.17
CA SER A 81 11.24 7.86 -9.81
C SER A 81 9.99 8.66 -9.46
N PHE A 82 9.62 8.66 -8.19
CA PHE A 82 8.47 9.39 -7.69
C PHE A 82 8.66 9.83 -6.23
N PRO A 83 8.06 10.97 -5.82
CA PRO A 83 8.16 11.45 -4.46
C PRO A 83 7.29 10.62 -3.52
N SER A 84 7.83 10.36 -2.32
CA SER A 84 7.11 9.74 -1.22
C SER A 84 7.61 10.34 0.10
N LYS A 85 6.82 11.23 0.70
CA LYS A 85 7.19 12.01 1.89
C LYS A 85 8.53 12.76 1.70
N ASP A 86 9.48 12.47 2.57
CA ASP A 86 10.83 13.03 2.58
C ASP A 86 11.84 12.27 1.70
N TYR A 87 11.36 11.37 0.84
CA TYR A 87 12.19 10.50 0.03
C TYR A 87 11.74 10.46 -1.44
N THR A 88 12.68 10.19 -2.34
CA THR A 88 12.38 9.86 -3.73
C THR A 88 12.57 8.37 -3.92
N VAL A 89 11.48 7.67 -4.21
CA VAL A 89 11.49 6.24 -4.51
C VAL A 89 11.86 6.06 -5.97
N GLU A 90 12.82 5.19 -6.24
CA GLU A 90 13.08 4.68 -7.58
C GLU A 90 12.43 3.31 -7.77
N GLY A 91 12.03 3.00 -9.00
CA GLY A 91 11.43 1.72 -9.33
C GLY A 91 11.70 1.28 -10.75
N LEU A 92 11.49 -0.01 -10.98
CA LEU A 92 11.53 -0.65 -12.29
C LEU A 92 10.10 -1.06 -12.66
N LEU A 93 9.48 -0.31 -13.55
CA LEU A 93 8.15 -0.56 -14.07
C LEU A 93 8.28 -1.40 -15.35
N ARG A 94 7.81 -2.64 -15.29
CA ARG A 94 7.78 -3.58 -16.40
C ARG A 94 6.36 -3.77 -16.89
N ILE A 95 6.10 -3.45 -18.15
CA ILE A 95 4.78 -3.53 -18.78
C ILE A 95 4.87 -4.51 -19.95
N PRO A 96 4.10 -5.62 -19.94
CA PRO A 96 4.07 -6.54 -21.08
C PRO A 96 3.39 -5.88 -22.29
N ALA A 97 3.79 -6.27 -23.49
CA ALA A 97 3.12 -5.86 -24.71
C ALA A 97 1.69 -6.46 -24.74
N ALA A 98 0.69 -5.62 -24.58
CA ALA A 98 -0.72 -6.00 -24.55
C ALA A 98 -1.56 -5.01 -25.34
N GLY A 99 -2.69 -5.50 -25.92
CA GLY A 99 -3.66 -4.66 -26.63
C GLY A 99 -4.73 -4.03 -25.73
N GLU A 100 -4.71 -4.34 -24.43
CA GLU A 100 -5.68 -3.91 -23.43
C GLU A 100 -4.99 -3.65 -22.08
N LYS A 101 -5.73 -3.08 -21.11
CA LYS A 101 -5.23 -2.87 -19.77
C LYS A 101 -4.96 -4.19 -19.06
N VAL A 102 -3.79 -4.28 -18.43
CA VAL A 102 -3.33 -5.47 -17.70
C VAL A 102 -3.38 -5.28 -16.19
N PRO A 103 -3.48 -6.36 -15.38
CA PRO A 103 -3.29 -6.28 -13.95
C PRO A 103 -1.89 -5.77 -13.58
N GLY A 104 -1.78 -5.11 -12.41
CA GLY A 104 -0.52 -4.58 -11.88
C GLY A 104 -0.08 -5.26 -10.59
N ILE A 105 1.21 -5.41 -10.39
CA ILE A 105 1.79 -5.99 -9.18
C ILE A 105 2.89 -5.09 -8.66
N VAL A 106 2.77 -4.62 -7.40
CA VAL A 106 3.90 -4.01 -6.70
C VAL A 106 4.77 -5.14 -6.13
N ILE A 107 6.08 -5.08 -6.37
CA ILE A 107 7.06 -6.04 -5.86
C ILE A 107 7.95 -5.35 -4.83
N LEU A 108 7.96 -5.88 -3.61
CA LEU A 108 8.81 -5.41 -2.52
C LEU A 108 9.92 -6.44 -2.27
N PRO A 109 11.19 -6.09 -2.53
CA PRO A 109 12.29 -7.01 -2.27
C PRO A 109 12.54 -7.20 -0.76
N GLY A 110 13.31 -8.20 -0.41
CA GLY A 110 13.83 -8.39 0.95
C GLY A 110 14.83 -7.31 1.35
N ALA A 111 15.17 -7.25 2.64
CA ALA A 111 16.19 -6.34 3.14
C ALA A 111 17.52 -6.53 2.39
N THR A 112 18.19 -5.42 2.09
CA THR A 112 19.47 -5.34 1.34
C THR A 112 19.41 -5.69 -0.16
N VAL A 113 18.25 -6.12 -0.66
CA VAL A 113 18.05 -6.44 -2.07
C VAL A 113 17.62 -5.19 -2.82
N PRO A 114 18.33 -4.76 -3.88
CA PRO A 114 17.96 -3.59 -4.67
C PRO A 114 16.77 -3.91 -5.59
N LYS A 115 16.19 -2.87 -6.19
CA LYS A 115 15.04 -3.00 -7.14
C LYS A 115 15.33 -3.96 -8.30
N GLU A 116 16.57 -4.07 -8.75
CA GLU A 116 16.97 -5.00 -9.79
C GLU A 116 16.73 -6.47 -9.41
N GLY A 117 16.83 -6.81 -8.11
CA GLY A 117 16.54 -8.15 -7.60
C GLY A 117 15.09 -8.57 -7.80
N THR A 118 14.15 -7.62 -8.01
CA THR A 118 12.75 -7.93 -8.29
C THR A 118 12.50 -8.47 -9.70
N GLN A 119 13.50 -8.37 -10.62
CA GLN A 119 13.30 -8.65 -12.03
C GLN A 119 13.06 -10.12 -12.35
N THR A 120 13.46 -11.06 -11.48
CA THR A 120 13.08 -12.47 -11.61
C THR A 120 11.56 -12.64 -11.50
N LEU A 121 10.93 -12.09 -10.46
CA LEU A 121 9.48 -12.11 -10.30
C LEU A 121 8.79 -11.29 -11.38
N ALA A 122 9.31 -10.10 -11.72
CA ALA A 122 8.77 -9.25 -12.77
C ALA A 122 8.74 -9.94 -14.14
N GLY A 123 9.75 -10.77 -14.45
CA GLY A 123 9.77 -11.60 -15.67
C GLY A 123 8.67 -12.66 -15.68
N ILE A 124 8.42 -13.32 -14.55
CA ILE A 124 7.33 -14.29 -14.39
C ILE A 124 5.99 -13.58 -14.61
N PHE A 125 5.76 -12.46 -13.95
CA PHE A 125 4.50 -11.69 -14.08
C PHE A 125 4.28 -11.19 -15.49
N SER A 126 5.34 -10.69 -16.15
CA SER A 126 5.28 -10.26 -17.55
C SER A 126 4.90 -11.41 -18.49
N SER A 127 5.41 -12.63 -18.26
CA SER A 127 5.02 -13.83 -19.03
C SER A 127 3.56 -14.25 -18.83
N MET A 128 2.94 -13.83 -17.71
CA MET A 128 1.51 -14.02 -17.43
C MET A 128 0.64 -12.89 -18.00
N GLY A 129 1.24 -11.87 -18.62
CA GLY A 129 0.54 -10.67 -19.10
C GLY A 129 0.24 -9.65 -18.01
N TYR A 130 0.98 -9.63 -16.91
CA TYR A 130 0.81 -8.67 -15.81
C TYR A 130 1.96 -7.65 -15.80
N ALA A 131 1.62 -6.39 -15.56
CA ALA A 131 2.61 -5.37 -15.30
C ALA A 131 3.14 -5.48 -13.86
N SER A 132 4.35 -4.98 -13.62
CA SER A 132 4.90 -4.97 -12.27
C SER A 132 5.78 -3.74 -12.02
N LEU A 133 5.76 -3.25 -10.78
CA LEU A 133 6.63 -2.18 -10.29
C LEU A 133 7.44 -2.70 -9.10
N GLY A 134 8.70 -3.01 -9.33
CA GLY A 134 9.66 -3.30 -8.27
C GLY A 134 10.30 -1.99 -7.77
N ILE A 135 10.20 -1.69 -6.48
CA ILE A 135 10.72 -0.44 -5.93
C ILE A 135 12.01 -0.64 -5.14
N GLU A 136 12.87 0.39 -5.17
CA GLU A 136 13.96 0.53 -4.22
C GLU A 136 13.39 0.96 -2.86
N GLN A 137 13.50 0.10 -1.86
CA GLN A 137 13.01 0.44 -0.54
C GLN A 137 13.97 1.40 0.17
N ARG A 138 13.42 2.42 0.86
CA ARG A 138 14.25 3.28 1.73
C ARG A 138 14.99 2.42 2.75
N ASN A 139 16.17 2.84 3.18
CA ASN A 139 17.05 2.05 4.04
C ASN A 139 17.29 0.60 3.52
N ARG A 140 17.16 0.40 2.20
CA ARG A 140 17.25 -0.92 1.56
C ARG A 140 16.38 -2.00 2.24
N GLY A 141 15.18 -1.63 2.70
CA GLY A 141 14.27 -2.54 3.40
C GLY A 141 14.76 -2.99 4.79
N GLY A 142 15.85 -2.43 5.31
CA GLY A 142 16.34 -2.72 6.65
C GLY A 142 15.52 -2.01 7.71
N VAL A 143 15.35 -2.63 8.87
CA VAL A 143 14.62 -2.10 10.03
C VAL A 143 15.56 -1.82 11.19
N ASP A 144 15.32 -0.75 11.92
CA ASP A 144 16.01 -0.39 13.15
C ASP A 144 14.97 0.00 14.20
N PHE A 145 14.49 -0.99 14.95
CA PHE A 145 13.43 -0.81 15.96
C PHE A 145 13.77 0.25 17.02
N ARG A 146 15.05 0.38 17.36
CA ARG A 146 15.46 1.37 18.36
C ARG A 146 15.30 2.78 17.80
N TYR A 147 15.82 3.03 16.61
CA TYR A 147 15.70 4.32 15.95
C TYR A 147 14.25 4.67 15.64
N ASP A 148 13.46 3.71 15.17
CA ASP A 148 12.04 3.90 14.90
C ASP A 148 11.25 4.20 16.17
N TYR A 149 11.58 3.57 17.29
CA TYR A 149 10.97 3.88 18.59
C TYR A 149 11.39 5.27 19.11
N GLU A 150 12.63 5.71 18.86
CA GLU A 150 13.08 7.07 19.19
C GLU A 150 12.27 8.10 18.35
N LEU A 151 12.09 7.88 17.05
CA LEU A 151 11.23 8.73 16.21
C LEU A 151 9.79 8.77 16.73
N TRP A 152 9.22 7.62 17.07
CA TRP A 152 7.88 7.49 17.61
C TRP A 152 7.69 8.31 18.90
N ASN A 153 8.62 8.24 19.84
CA ASN A 153 8.58 9.01 21.09
C ASN A 153 8.71 10.52 20.86
N ASP A 154 9.44 10.93 19.83
CA ASP A 154 9.54 12.32 19.40
C ASP A 154 8.29 12.82 18.65
N GLY A 155 7.26 11.98 18.46
CA GLY A 155 6.08 12.30 17.65
C GLY A 155 6.37 12.37 16.15
N LYS A 156 7.50 11.81 15.71
CA LYS A 156 7.91 11.69 14.32
C LYS A 156 7.49 10.34 13.77
N GLU A 157 7.29 10.28 12.46
CA GLU A 157 6.91 9.04 11.78
C GLU A 157 8.07 8.05 11.70
N PRO A 158 7.91 6.81 12.21
CA PRO A 158 8.89 5.74 12.06
C PRO A 158 9.24 5.44 10.61
N ILE A 159 10.45 4.96 10.36
CA ILE A 159 10.92 4.60 9.00
C ILE A 159 10.10 3.43 8.45
N GLU A 160 9.75 2.45 9.28
CA GLU A 160 8.90 1.34 8.84
C GLU A 160 7.49 1.80 8.39
N HIS A 161 6.89 2.81 9.05
CA HIS A 161 5.65 3.42 8.56
C HIS A 161 5.84 4.08 7.20
N LYS A 162 6.94 4.81 7.01
CA LYS A 162 7.26 5.43 5.72
C LYS A 162 7.48 4.39 4.60
N MET A 163 8.04 3.21 4.90
CA MET A 163 8.17 2.11 3.93
C MET A 163 6.80 1.56 3.51
N VAL A 164 5.85 1.48 4.45
CA VAL A 164 4.46 1.15 4.12
C VAL A 164 3.84 2.23 3.23
N PHE A 165 4.09 3.51 3.52
CA PHE A 165 3.61 4.60 2.69
C PHE A 165 4.23 4.58 1.28
N ASP A 166 5.52 4.31 1.15
CA ASP A 166 6.20 4.13 -0.15
C ASP A 166 5.54 3.04 -0.98
N THR A 167 5.12 1.94 -0.33
CA THR A 167 4.37 0.85 -0.98
C THR A 167 3.01 1.33 -1.48
N LEU A 168 2.27 2.10 -0.68
CA LEU A 168 1.00 2.71 -1.09
C LEU A 168 1.19 3.69 -2.25
N ARG A 169 2.29 4.47 -2.28
CA ARG A 169 2.62 5.35 -3.40
C ARG A 169 2.98 4.56 -4.67
N ALA A 170 3.65 3.42 -4.55
CA ALA A 170 3.89 2.52 -5.68
C ALA A 170 2.57 1.96 -6.25
N VAL A 171 1.60 1.62 -5.40
CA VAL A 171 0.23 1.26 -5.83
C VAL A 171 -0.43 2.43 -6.56
N ASP A 172 -0.29 3.67 -6.06
CA ASP A 172 -0.84 4.86 -6.72
C ASP A 172 -0.17 5.14 -8.08
N VAL A 173 1.12 4.84 -8.26
CA VAL A 173 1.82 4.87 -9.55
C VAL A 173 1.15 3.91 -10.54
N LEU A 174 0.96 2.64 -10.15
CA LEU A 174 0.30 1.66 -11.01
C LEU A 174 -1.13 2.06 -11.37
N ARG A 175 -1.87 2.67 -10.45
CA ARG A 175 -3.24 3.17 -10.71
C ARG A 175 -3.29 4.32 -11.71
N GLN A 176 -2.22 5.07 -11.86
CA GLN A 176 -2.13 6.19 -12.80
C GLN A 176 -1.60 5.78 -14.18
N GLU A 177 -1.01 4.58 -14.29
CA GLU A 177 -0.45 4.09 -15.54
C GLU A 177 -1.58 3.71 -16.52
N PRO A 178 -1.64 4.34 -17.73
CA PRO A 178 -2.74 4.13 -18.66
C PRO A 178 -2.95 2.68 -19.11
N LEU A 179 -1.88 1.89 -19.15
CA LEU A 179 -1.91 0.49 -19.60
C LEU A 179 -2.24 -0.50 -18.47
N ILE A 180 -2.41 -0.03 -17.23
CA ILE A 180 -2.71 -0.87 -16.07
C ILE A 180 -4.17 -0.69 -15.65
N ASP A 181 -4.81 -1.80 -15.28
CA ASP A 181 -6.14 -1.79 -14.70
C ASP A 181 -6.06 -1.36 -13.22
N PRO A 182 -6.58 -0.19 -12.85
CA PRO A 182 -6.47 0.35 -11.49
C PRO A 182 -7.21 -0.47 -10.43
N ASP A 183 -8.16 -1.32 -10.85
CA ASP A 183 -8.97 -2.16 -9.96
C ASP A 183 -8.37 -3.57 -9.79
N ARG A 184 -7.33 -3.92 -10.57
CA ARG A 184 -6.64 -5.21 -10.51
C ARG A 184 -5.18 -5.03 -10.13
N ILE A 185 -4.92 -4.63 -8.89
CA ILE A 185 -3.56 -4.43 -8.35
C ILE A 185 -3.35 -5.29 -7.12
N ALA A 186 -2.29 -6.09 -7.11
CA ALA A 186 -1.86 -6.90 -5.97
C ALA A 186 -0.46 -6.47 -5.48
N ILE A 187 -0.06 -6.95 -4.30
CA ILE A 187 1.30 -6.75 -3.78
C ILE A 187 1.93 -8.11 -3.53
N VAL A 188 3.17 -8.26 -3.97
CA VAL A 188 4.03 -9.41 -3.66
C VAL A 188 5.26 -8.90 -2.94
N GLY A 189 5.54 -9.43 -1.75
CA GLY A 189 6.70 -9.00 -0.96
C GLY A 189 7.51 -10.15 -0.40
N GLU A 190 8.84 -10.01 -0.42
CA GLU A 190 9.78 -10.99 0.12
C GLU A 190 10.34 -10.51 1.47
N SER A 191 10.44 -11.42 2.45
CA SER A 191 11.07 -11.14 3.75
C SER A 191 10.49 -9.87 4.40
N ASN A 192 11.30 -8.85 4.70
CA ASN A 192 10.81 -7.56 5.22
C ASN A 192 9.84 -6.88 4.25
N GLY A 193 10.08 -6.97 2.93
CA GLY A 193 9.12 -6.48 1.94
C GLY A 193 7.74 -7.12 2.06
N GLY A 194 7.67 -8.40 2.48
CA GLY A 194 6.42 -9.09 2.78
C GLY A 194 5.67 -8.48 3.96
N ARG A 195 6.38 -8.00 4.99
CA ARG A 195 5.79 -7.31 6.14
C ARG A 195 5.11 -6.01 5.71
N PHE A 196 5.81 -5.18 4.95
CA PHE A 196 5.27 -3.91 4.44
C PHE A 196 4.11 -4.15 3.46
N ALA A 197 4.19 -5.20 2.63
CA ALA A 197 3.13 -5.61 1.72
C ALA A 197 1.81 -5.93 2.46
N ILE A 198 1.89 -6.69 3.54
CA ILE A 198 0.72 -7.08 4.37
C ILE A 198 0.07 -5.82 4.98
N ILE A 199 0.88 -4.94 5.58
CA ILE A 199 0.37 -3.72 6.21
C ILE A 199 -0.26 -2.79 5.15
N ALA A 200 0.41 -2.56 4.02
CA ALA A 200 -0.11 -1.71 2.95
C ALA A 200 -1.42 -2.27 2.37
N ALA A 201 -1.50 -3.58 2.13
CA ALA A 201 -2.72 -4.23 1.65
C ALA A 201 -3.87 -4.12 2.65
N ALA A 202 -3.61 -4.13 3.95
CA ALA A 202 -4.63 -3.94 4.97
C ALA A 202 -5.13 -2.49 5.03
N ILE A 203 -4.24 -1.50 4.82
CA ILE A 203 -4.58 -0.07 4.84
C ILE A 203 -5.39 0.34 3.61
N ASP A 204 -5.04 -0.19 2.42
CA ASP A 204 -5.74 0.14 1.17
C ASP A 204 -6.66 -1.01 0.72
N PRO A 205 -7.98 -0.92 1.01
CA PRO A 205 -8.93 -2.00 0.72
C PRO A 205 -9.17 -2.23 -0.78
N LYS A 206 -8.67 -1.37 -1.67
CA LYS A 206 -8.78 -1.53 -3.12
C LYS A 206 -7.67 -2.39 -3.72
N ILE A 207 -6.70 -2.84 -2.92
CA ILE A 207 -5.69 -3.80 -3.35
C ILE A 207 -6.33 -5.18 -3.42
N SER A 208 -6.20 -5.88 -4.56
CA SER A 208 -6.89 -7.14 -4.85
C SER A 208 -6.46 -8.31 -3.94
N GLY A 209 -5.25 -8.28 -3.43
CA GLY A 209 -4.71 -9.30 -2.53
C GLY A 209 -3.24 -9.10 -2.24
N VAL A 210 -2.68 -9.93 -1.36
CA VAL A 210 -1.27 -9.86 -0.97
C VAL A 210 -0.65 -11.24 -0.87
N ILE A 211 0.58 -11.36 -1.37
CA ILE A 211 1.40 -12.57 -1.29
C ILE A 211 2.69 -12.24 -0.54
N GLY A 212 2.93 -12.93 0.57
CA GLY A 212 4.18 -12.89 1.31
C GLY A 212 5.06 -14.09 0.98
N ILE A 213 6.30 -13.84 0.59
CA ILE A 213 7.31 -14.87 0.29
C ILE A 213 8.37 -14.82 1.39
N SER A 214 8.67 -15.96 2.01
CA SER A 214 9.70 -16.07 3.07
C SER A 214 9.59 -14.96 4.12
N THR A 215 8.38 -14.69 4.61
CA THR A 215 8.08 -13.62 5.57
C THR A 215 7.32 -14.14 6.79
N SER A 216 7.30 -13.35 7.84
CA SER A 216 6.52 -13.58 9.07
C SER A 216 6.25 -12.27 9.77
N GLY A 217 5.31 -12.25 10.71
CA GLY A 217 5.18 -11.17 11.69
C GLY A 217 6.27 -11.20 12.76
N TYR A 218 6.12 -10.31 13.72
CA TYR A 218 7.03 -10.18 14.87
C TYR A 218 6.50 -10.90 16.13
N ASP A 219 5.29 -11.45 16.06
CA ASP A 219 4.60 -12.09 17.20
C ASP A 219 4.50 -11.16 18.43
N THR A 220 4.21 -9.89 18.16
CA THR A 220 4.14 -8.83 19.18
C THR A 220 3.22 -9.22 20.35
N GLU A 221 2.04 -9.78 20.07
CA GLU A 221 1.05 -10.13 21.10
C GLU A 221 1.56 -11.15 22.12
N SER A 222 2.48 -12.04 21.74
CA SER A 222 3.09 -12.98 22.68
C SER A 222 4.15 -12.34 23.58
N GLN A 223 4.75 -11.25 23.12
CA GLN A 223 5.90 -10.60 23.76
C GLN A 223 5.50 -9.43 24.68
N ILE A 224 4.35 -8.79 24.44
CA ILE A 224 3.92 -7.59 25.17
C ILE A 224 3.22 -7.86 26.50
N ASN A 225 2.97 -9.13 26.87
CA ASN A 225 2.22 -9.49 28.08
C ASN A 225 2.81 -8.92 29.38
N GLU A 226 4.11 -8.65 29.41
CA GLU A 226 4.82 -8.06 30.56
C GLU A 226 5.02 -6.55 30.42
N ILE A 227 4.71 -5.96 29.26
CA ILE A 227 4.87 -4.54 28.98
C ILE A 227 3.65 -3.78 29.51
N LYS A 228 3.86 -2.81 30.41
CA LYS A 228 2.81 -1.97 30.99
C LYS A 228 2.66 -0.61 30.31
N ASP A 229 3.55 -0.27 29.40
CA ASP A 229 3.53 1.00 28.70
C ASP A 229 2.73 0.89 27.40
N ASP A 230 1.54 1.48 27.41
CA ASP A 230 0.64 1.48 26.25
C ASP A 230 1.27 2.13 25.02
N ASN A 231 2.20 3.07 25.18
CA ASN A 231 2.87 3.73 24.06
C ASN A 231 3.84 2.77 23.35
N ILE A 232 4.57 1.97 24.12
CA ILE A 232 5.43 0.90 23.60
C ILE A 232 4.59 -0.16 22.86
N ILE A 233 3.49 -0.61 23.47
CA ILE A 233 2.58 -1.60 22.89
C ILE A 233 2.02 -1.09 21.57
N ARG A 234 1.56 0.17 21.53
CA ARG A 234 1.03 0.79 20.30
C ARG A 234 2.07 0.88 19.20
N PHE A 235 3.31 1.22 19.54
CA PHE A 235 4.42 1.28 18.58
C PHE A 235 4.65 -0.11 17.94
N TYR A 236 4.89 -1.14 18.75
CA TYR A 236 5.16 -2.48 18.20
C TYR A 236 4.00 -3.05 17.40
N ARG A 237 2.76 -2.84 17.84
CA ARG A 237 1.58 -3.22 17.05
C ARG A 237 1.51 -2.51 15.73
N SER A 238 1.93 -1.25 15.66
CA SER A 238 1.84 -0.45 14.44
C SER A 238 2.80 -0.88 13.33
N ILE A 239 3.84 -1.62 13.67
CA ILE A 239 4.83 -2.14 12.72
C ILE A 239 4.72 -3.66 12.51
N ASP A 240 3.95 -4.37 13.34
CA ASP A 240 3.75 -5.81 13.20
C ASP A 240 2.65 -6.12 12.17
N PRO A 241 2.95 -6.79 11.04
CA PRO A 241 1.94 -7.17 10.05
C PRO A 241 0.82 -8.05 10.62
N GLU A 242 1.05 -8.78 11.71
CA GLU A 242 0.03 -9.62 12.34
C GLU A 242 -1.14 -8.81 12.91
N THR A 243 -0.90 -7.58 13.33
CA THR A 243 -1.92 -6.63 13.78
C THR A 243 -2.97 -6.35 12.69
N TYR A 244 -2.58 -6.48 11.41
CA TYR A 244 -3.37 -6.08 10.25
C TYR A 244 -4.07 -7.23 9.54
N LEU A 245 -3.74 -8.47 9.83
CA LEU A 245 -4.24 -9.64 9.11
C LEU A 245 -5.78 -9.72 9.06
N ASN A 246 -6.45 -9.26 10.12
CA ASN A 246 -7.91 -9.21 10.19
C ASN A 246 -8.57 -8.18 9.26
N SER A 247 -7.80 -7.25 8.69
CA SER A 247 -8.27 -6.21 7.77
C SER A 247 -8.09 -6.59 6.29
N ILE A 248 -7.49 -7.75 6.00
CA ILE A 248 -7.29 -8.22 4.62
C ILE A 248 -8.58 -8.80 4.01
N PRO A 249 -9.35 -9.67 4.68
CA PRO A 249 -10.58 -10.20 4.11
C PRO A 249 -11.59 -9.11 3.67
N PRO A 250 -12.36 -9.33 2.59
CA PRO A 250 -12.53 -10.59 1.83
C PRO A 250 -11.44 -10.84 0.76
N ARG A 251 -10.40 -10.03 0.70
CA ARG A 251 -9.27 -10.19 -0.23
C ARG A 251 -8.36 -11.33 0.22
N LYS A 252 -7.69 -11.96 -0.73
CA LYS A 252 -6.90 -13.15 -0.44
C LYS A 252 -5.53 -12.80 0.14
N PHE A 253 -5.15 -13.53 1.18
CA PHE A 253 -3.82 -13.55 1.78
C PHE A 253 -3.12 -14.86 1.48
N VAL A 254 -1.93 -14.80 0.89
CA VAL A 254 -1.15 -15.98 0.53
C VAL A 254 0.25 -15.90 1.13
N MET A 255 0.77 -17.02 1.61
CA MET A 255 2.16 -17.17 2.02
C MET A 255 2.82 -18.32 1.28
N LEU A 256 4.02 -18.06 0.76
CA LEU A 256 4.90 -19.04 0.12
C LEU A 256 6.21 -19.11 0.92
N HIS A 257 6.60 -20.32 1.36
CA HIS A 257 7.75 -20.44 2.27
C HIS A 257 8.53 -21.74 2.01
N SER A 258 9.87 -21.64 2.03
CA SER A 258 10.72 -22.84 2.00
C SER A 258 10.81 -23.49 3.38
N ILE A 259 10.67 -24.80 3.45
CA ILE A 259 10.93 -25.55 4.70
C ILE A 259 12.39 -25.46 5.14
N ASN A 260 13.29 -25.10 4.22
CA ASN A 260 14.73 -24.95 4.43
C ASN A 260 15.15 -23.51 4.72
N ASP A 261 14.19 -22.60 4.98
CA ASP A 261 14.51 -21.21 5.29
C ASP A 261 15.20 -21.11 6.65
N THR A 262 16.47 -20.65 6.63
CA THR A 262 17.31 -20.52 7.83
C THR A 262 17.31 -19.07 8.37
N ILE A 263 16.73 -18.12 7.64
CA ILE A 263 16.62 -16.71 8.06
C ILE A 263 15.32 -16.51 8.81
N ILE A 264 14.20 -16.96 8.21
CA ILE A 264 12.88 -16.97 8.85
C ILE A 264 12.39 -18.42 8.90
N PRO A 265 12.56 -19.13 10.02
CA PRO A 265 12.08 -20.50 10.16
C PRO A 265 10.59 -20.62 9.81
N ILE A 266 10.23 -21.69 9.08
CA ILE A 266 8.86 -21.90 8.59
C ILE A 266 7.79 -21.82 9.70
N GLN A 267 8.14 -22.18 10.95
CA GLN A 267 7.26 -22.13 12.10
C GLN A 267 6.77 -20.69 12.37
N LEU A 268 7.64 -19.68 12.19
CA LEU A 268 7.27 -18.28 12.37
C LEU A 268 6.25 -17.85 11.29
N ALA A 269 6.48 -18.24 10.04
CA ALA A 269 5.56 -17.99 8.95
C ALA A 269 4.20 -18.70 9.17
N GLN A 270 4.21 -19.95 9.62
CA GLN A 270 3.01 -20.70 9.95
C GLN A 270 2.24 -20.06 11.12
N ASN A 271 2.92 -19.61 12.17
CA ASN A 271 2.30 -18.91 13.29
C ASN A 271 1.60 -17.62 12.82
N THR A 272 2.26 -16.82 11.98
CA THR A 272 1.66 -15.63 11.35
C THR A 272 0.44 -16.01 10.51
N PHE A 273 0.57 -17.03 9.67
CA PHE A 273 -0.53 -17.50 8.80
C PHE A 273 -1.75 -17.97 9.61
N MET A 274 -1.55 -18.66 10.72
CA MET A 274 -2.66 -19.13 11.55
C MET A 274 -3.50 -17.99 12.12
N LYS A 275 -2.92 -16.82 12.36
CA LYS A 275 -3.63 -15.63 12.87
C LYS A 275 -4.49 -14.95 11.82
N ALA A 276 -4.25 -15.20 10.53
CA ALA A 276 -5.04 -14.62 9.44
C ALA A 276 -6.41 -15.33 9.32
N LYS A 277 -7.41 -14.58 8.77
CA LYS A 277 -8.75 -15.12 8.47
C LYS A 277 -8.84 -15.49 6.98
N GLU A 278 -9.85 -16.32 6.66
CA GLU A 278 -10.17 -16.65 5.26
C GLU A 278 -10.66 -15.42 4.46
N PRO A 279 -10.36 -15.36 3.14
CA PRO A 279 -9.68 -16.39 2.34
C PRO A 279 -8.15 -16.28 2.44
N LYS A 280 -7.50 -17.39 2.78
CA LYS A 280 -6.03 -17.48 2.90
C LYS A 280 -5.47 -18.80 2.37
N GLN A 281 -4.21 -18.81 1.98
CA GLN A 281 -3.51 -20.02 1.52
C GLN A 281 -2.05 -20.02 1.92
N PHE A 282 -1.54 -21.16 2.38
CA PHE A 282 -0.13 -21.38 2.70
C PHE A 282 0.46 -22.46 1.81
N TYR A 283 1.60 -22.20 1.21
CA TYR A 283 2.35 -23.14 0.43
C TYR A 283 3.74 -23.32 1.03
N SER A 284 4.10 -24.56 1.37
CA SER A 284 5.47 -24.93 1.74
C SER A 284 6.16 -25.61 0.58
N VAL A 285 7.40 -25.22 0.31
CA VAL A 285 8.22 -25.82 -0.75
C VAL A 285 9.52 -26.36 -0.16
N THR A 286 10.13 -27.32 -0.86
CA THR A 286 11.42 -27.92 -0.47
C THR A 286 12.60 -27.29 -1.20
N THR A 287 12.33 -26.42 -2.17
CA THR A 287 13.35 -25.74 -2.98
C THR A 287 13.77 -24.41 -2.36
N GLY A 288 15.03 -24.03 -2.60
CA GLY A 288 15.59 -22.78 -2.09
C GLY A 288 15.75 -22.77 -0.57
N THR A 289 16.15 -21.61 -0.07
CA THR A 289 16.27 -21.34 1.37
C THR A 289 15.44 -20.12 1.76
N HIS A 290 15.92 -18.89 1.52
CA HIS A 290 15.22 -17.65 1.82
C HIS A 290 14.90 -16.88 0.54
N GLY A 291 13.73 -16.26 0.47
CA GLY A 291 13.22 -15.57 -0.72
C GLY A 291 12.54 -16.51 -1.71
N TYR A 292 12.27 -15.99 -2.92
CA TYR A 292 11.63 -16.75 -3.98
C TYR A 292 12.50 -17.94 -4.46
N SER A 293 11.85 -19.04 -4.76
CA SER A 293 12.49 -20.22 -5.38
C SER A 293 11.56 -20.85 -6.42
N GLU A 294 12.12 -21.61 -7.36
CA GLU A 294 11.35 -22.16 -8.51
C GLU A 294 10.16 -23.03 -8.08
N GLY A 295 10.24 -23.73 -6.96
CA GLY A 295 9.11 -24.49 -6.42
C GLY A 295 7.90 -23.64 -6.02
N MET A 296 8.06 -22.32 -5.90
CA MET A 296 6.98 -21.38 -5.59
C MET A 296 6.27 -20.86 -6.85
N LYS A 297 6.80 -21.09 -8.06
CA LYS A 297 6.30 -20.52 -9.31
C LYS A 297 4.84 -20.88 -9.57
N GLU A 298 4.54 -22.17 -9.63
CA GLU A 298 3.19 -22.65 -9.93
C GLU A 298 2.15 -22.17 -8.91
N PRO A 299 2.36 -22.31 -7.58
CA PRO A 299 1.47 -21.70 -6.59
C PRO A 299 1.27 -20.20 -6.77
N LEU A 300 2.36 -19.45 -6.99
CA LEU A 300 2.33 -17.99 -7.19
C LEU A 300 1.47 -17.60 -8.40
N GLU A 301 1.69 -18.26 -9.53
CA GLU A 301 0.91 -18.02 -10.76
C GLU A 301 -0.57 -18.33 -10.57
N ASN A 302 -0.90 -19.45 -9.91
CA ASN A 302 -2.27 -19.86 -9.66
C ASN A 302 -3.01 -18.88 -8.75
N GLU A 303 -2.34 -18.41 -7.70
CA GLU A 303 -2.94 -17.48 -6.75
C GLU A 303 -3.17 -16.09 -7.36
N LEU A 304 -2.25 -15.58 -8.16
CA LEU A 304 -2.43 -14.32 -8.89
C LEU A 304 -3.60 -14.41 -9.89
N LYS A 305 -3.74 -15.52 -10.62
CA LYS A 305 -4.90 -15.76 -11.49
C LYS A 305 -6.23 -15.75 -10.74
N LEU A 306 -6.24 -16.22 -9.48
CA LEU A 306 -7.44 -16.18 -8.64
C LEU A 306 -7.73 -14.78 -8.10
N MET A 307 -6.71 -13.99 -7.76
CA MET A 307 -6.85 -12.62 -7.27
C MET A 307 -7.36 -11.64 -8.33
N PHE A 308 -7.09 -11.90 -9.61
CA PHE A 308 -7.43 -10.99 -10.72
C PHE A 308 -8.64 -11.42 -11.55
N LYS A 309 -9.36 -12.46 -11.11
CA LYS A 309 -10.65 -12.84 -11.69
C LYS A 309 -11.75 -11.87 -11.27
#